data_dd8ae29391c87bd483a5d53b5ae48beb
#
_entry.id   dd8ae29391c87bd483a5d53b5ae48beb
#
_cell.length_a   1.000
_cell.length_b   1.000
_cell.length_c   1.000
_cell.angle_alpha   90.00
_cell.angle_beta   90.00
_cell.angle_gamma   90.00
#
_symmetry.space_group_name_H-M   'P 1'
#
loop_
_entity.id
_entity.type
_entity.pdbx_description
1 polymer ?
#
loop_
_entity_poly.entity_id
_entity_poly.type
_entity_poly.pdbx_seq_one_letter_code
_entity_poly.pdbx_strand_id
1 'polypeptide(L)'
;MNDLLIRFWRWFEIAPEQYSIEGAPQIYGHEEDDFPYFDQLLMCAQKIVDDNDLTEGAISDLLTVMAIDNESESVSEYIQENSSPKQLEQIVKIGIEHMQFNARWQLSEIIINRKPKGYFFYLDRLCHDDHPYVSSRAKSCMERVRNKTN
;
A
#
# COMPACT_ATOMS: atom_id res chain seq x y z
N MET A 1 -1.01 12.74 -10.60
CA MET A 1 -0.28 11.88 -9.66
C MET A 1 1.17 11.68 -10.08
N ASN A 2 1.44 11.15 -11.26
CA ASN A 2 2.79 10.79 -11.71
C ASN A 2 3.85 11.89 -11.54
N ASP A 3 3.54 13.15 -11.90
CA ASP A 3 4.49 14.27 -11.73
C ASP A 3 4.88 14.52 -10.27
N LEU A 4 3.95 14.35 -9.32
CA LEU A 4 4.25 14.48 -7.88
C LEU A 4 5.13 13.33 -7.39
N LEU A 5 4.90 12.09 -7.85
CA LEU A 5 5.74 10.95 -7.51
C LEU A 5 7.16 11.12 -8.06
N ILE A 6 7.32 11.62 -9.30
CA ILE A 6 8.64 11.94 -9.86
C ILE A 6 9.36 12.99 -9.02
N ARG A 7 8.62 14.02 -8.55
CA ARG A 7 9.17 15.06 -7.67
C ARG A 7 9.57 14.51 -6.32
N PHE A 8 8.75 13.60 -5.75
CA PHE A 8 9.06 12.91 -4.50
C PHE A 8 10.38 12.13 -4.62
N TRP A 9 10.52 11.25 -5.61
CA TRP A 9 11.73 10.45 -5.78
C TRP A 9 13.00 11.29 -5.99
N ARG A 10 12.88 12.40 -6.71
CA ARG A 10 13.99 13.34 -6.88
C ARG A 10 14.36 14.06 -5.58
N TRP A 11 13.38 14.42 -4.79
CA TRP A 11 13.59 15.09 -3.50
C TRP A 11 14.16 14.13 -2.47
N PHE A 12 13.66 12.90 -2.46
CA PHE A 12 14.09 11.85 -1.54
C PHE A 12 15.44 11.24 -1.90
N GLU A 13 15.95 11.50 -3.12
CA GLU A 13 17.24 11.06 -3.65
C GLU A 13 17.42 9.53 -3.66
N ILE A 14 16.33 8.79 -3.76
CA ILE A 14 16.33 7.32 -3.86
C ILE A 14 15.54 6.87 -5.09
N ALA A 15 16.01 5.81 -5.75
CA ALA A 15 15.25 5.18 -6.81
C ALA A 15 14.08 4.36 -6.25
N PRO A 16 12.90 4.36 -6.91
CA PRO A 16 11.75 3.55 -6.48
C PRO A 16 12.09 2.07 -6.27
N GLU A 17 13.00 1.53 -7.09
CA GLU A 17 13.45 0.14 -7.01
C GLU A 17 14.26 -0.12 -5.73
N GLN A 18 15.08 0.81 -5.31
CA GLN A 18 15.83 0.70 -4.06
C GLN A 18 14.91 0.85 -2.85
N TYR A 19 13.99 1.82 -2.88
CA TYR A 19 12.98 1.99 -1.86
C TYR A 19 12.09 0.75 -1.69
N SER A 20 11.84 0.02 -2.78
CA SER A 20 11.07 -1.23 -2.75
C SER A 20 11.74 -2.38 -1.98
N ILE A 21 13.03 -2.27 -1.69
CA ILE A 21 13.80 -3.28 -0.96
C ILE A 21 14.04 -2.86 0.49
N GLU A 22 14.44 -1.63 0.70
CA GLU A 22 14.98 -1.15 1.97
C GLU A 22 14.03 -0.20 2.71
N GLY A 23 13.02 0.34 2.01
CA GLY A 23 12.22 1.46 2.52
C GLY A 23 13.06 2.74 2.59
N ALA A 24 12.69 3.64 3.50
CA ALA A 24 13.43 4.87 3.73
C ALA A 24 14.81 4.58 4.32
N PRO A 25 15.89 5.01 3.66
CA PRO A 25 17.22 4.86 4.24
C PRO A 25 17.36 5.79 5.45
N GLN A 26 17.69 5.26 6.60
CA GLN A 26 17.94 6.02 7.84
C GLN A 26 19.08 7.07 7.74
N ILE A 27 19.73 7.17 6.58
CA ILE A 27 20.96 7.91 6.37
C ILE A 27 20.72 9.41 6.12
N TYR A 28 19.51 9.82 5.70
CA TYR A 28 19.31 11.17 5.16
C TYR A 28 18.66 12.18 6.10
N GLY A 29 18.18 11.78 7.29
CA GLY A 29 17.56 12.69 8.24
C GLY A 29 16.26 13.35 7.74
N HIS A 30 15.68 12.84 6.66
CA HIS A 30 14.37 13.21 6.13
C HIS A 30 13.46 12.00 6.20
N GLU A 31 12.26 12.21 6.70
CA GLU A 31 11.17 11.27 6.65
C GLU A 31 10.31 11.55 5.41
N GLU A 32 9.49 10.60 4.97
CA GLU A 32 8.70 10.75 3.75
C GLU A 32 7.72 11.93 3.85
N ASP A 33 7.16 12.18 5.03
CA ASP A 33 6.22 13.26 5.32
C ASP A 33 6.87 14.66 5.37
N ASP A 34 8.21 14.75 5.44
CA ASP A 34 8.96 16.00 5.25
C ASP A 34 8.89 16.53 3.80
N PHE A 35 8.40 15.72 2.86
CA PHE A 35 8.25 16.16 1.47
C PHE A 35 7.31 17.36 1.36
N PRO A 36 7.74 18.50 0.76
CA PRO A 36 6.96 19.74 0.76
C PRO A 36 5.56 19.65 0.12
N TYR A 37 5.31 18.60 -0.64
CA TYR A 37 4.03 18.34 -1.32
C TYR A 37 3.38 17.05 -0.84
N PHE A 38 3.70 16.57 0.35
CA PHE A 38 3.17 15.32 0.89
C PHE A 38 1.64 15.34 0.98
N ASP A 39 1.06 16.40 1.53
CA ASP A 39 -0.40 16.57 1.58
C ASP A 39 -1.06 16.48 0.20
N GLN A 40 -0.40 17.00 -0.84
CA GLN A 40 -0.92 16.91 -2.21
C GLN A 40 -0.88 15.47 -2.74
N LEU A 41 0.14 14.67 -2.37
CA LEU A 41 0.17 13.24 -2.67
C LEU A 41 -1.01 12.53 -2.03
N LEU A 42 -1.28 12.78 -0.74
CA LEU A 42 -2.41 12.18 -0.02
C LEU A 42 -3.74 12.57 -0.66
N MET A 43 -3.95 13.84 -0.98
CA MET A 43 -5.16 14.32 -1.66
C MET A 43 -5.36 13.67 -3.03
N CYS A 44 -4.28 13.49 -3.79
CA CYS A 44 -4.35 12.79 -5.07
C CYS A 44 -4.69 11.30 -4.90
N ALA A 45 -4.17 10.64 -3.87
CA ALA A 45 -4.50 9.25 -3.56
C ALA A 45 -5.98 9.09 -3.18
N GLN A 46 -6.50 9.97 -2.33
CA GLN A 46 -7.93 10.01 -1.99
C GLN A 46 -8.81 10.18 -3.22
N LYS A 47 -8.45 11.12 -4.10
CA LYS A 47 -9.18 11.35 -5.35
C LYS A 47 -9.23 10.11 -6.26
N ILE A 48 -8.15 9.31 -6.31
CA ILE A 48 -8.16 8.05 -7.05
C ILE A 48 -9.18 7.07 -6.44
N VAL A 49 -9.25 6.97 -5.11
CA VAL A 49 -10.23 6.10 -4.44
C VAL A 49 -11.66 6.57 -4.70
N ASP A 50 -11.89 7.89 -4.76
CA ASP A 50 -13.21 8.48 -5.04
C ASP A 50 -13.65 8.30 -6.50
N ASP A 51 -12.72 8.02 -7.41
CA ASP A 51 -13.01 7.76 -8.82
C ASP A 51 -13.64 6.37 -9.00
N ASN A 52 -14.71 6.29 -9.80
CA ASN A 52 -15.45 5.05 -10.00
C ASN A 52 -14.82 4.10 -11.04
N ASP A 53 -13.87 4.59 -11.83
CA ASP A 53 -13.23 3.80 -12.90
C ASP A 53 -11.70 3.83 -12.76
N LEU A 54 -11.18 2.88 -11.97
CA LEU A 54 -9.75 2.78 -11.67
C LEU A 54 -9.00 2.08 -12.81
N THR A 55 -8.04 2.77 -13.41
CA THR A 55 -7.05 2.15 -14.29
C THR A 55 -5.94 1.46 -13.49
N GLU A 56 -5.26 0.48 -14.10
CA GLU A 56 -4.09 -0.17 -13.46
C GLU A 56 -3.00 0.84 -13.08
N GLY A 57 -2.75 1.85 -13.92
CA GLY A 57 -1.80 2.91 -13.64
C GLY A 57 -2.21 3.76 -12.43
N ALA A 58 -3.48 4.12 -12.31
CA ALA A 58 -3.99 4.86 -11.17
C ALA A 58 -3.88 4.04 -9.87
N ILE A 59 -4.17 2.74 -9.93
CA ILE A 59 -4.00 1.83 -8.79
C ILE A 59 -2.53 1.71 -8.41
N SER A 60 -1.62 1.59 -9.37
CA SER A 60 -0.18 1.53 -9.10
C SER A 60 0.34 2.81 -8.43
N ASP A 61 -0.11 3.98 -8.91
CA ASP A 61 0.22 5.27 -8.28
C ASP A 61 -0.33 5.35 -6.85
N LEU A 62 -1.59 4.95 -6.62
CA LEU A 62 -2.23 4.88 -5.30
C LEU A 62 -1.42 4.01 -4.33
N LEU A 63 -1.02 2.81 -4.77
CA LEU A 63 -0.24 1.88 -3.96
C LEU A 63 1.18 2.41 -3.68
N THR A 64 1.76 3.16 -4.60
CA THR A 64 3.05 3.84 -4.38
C THR A 64 2.91 4.90 -3.30
N VAL A 65 1.85 5.73 -3.32
CA VAL A 65 1.61 6.72 -2.27
C VAL A 65 1.31 6.04 -0.93
N MET A 66 0.54 4.95 -0.92
CA MET A 66 0.31 4.15 0.30
C MET A 66 1.62 3.59 0.88
N ALA A 67 2.58 3.20 0.01
CA ALA A 67 3.89 2.76 0.47
C ALA A 67 4.74 3.88 1.07
N ILE A 68 4.66 5.09 0.51
CA ILE A 68 5.33 6.29 1.03
C ILE A 68 4.70 6.72 2.37
N ASP A 69 3.38 6.63 2.50
CA ASP A 69 2.60 6.97 3.70
C ASP A 69 2.57 5.83 4.75
N ASN A 70 3.66 5.06 4.84
CA ASN A 70 3.68 3.85 5.67
C ASN A 70 3.73 4.11 7.20
N GLU A 71 4.10 5.30 7.62
CA GLU A 71 4.14 5.70 9.04
C GLU A 71 2.74 6.07 9.55
N SER A 72 2.01 6.91 8.82
CA SER A 72 0.67 7.37 9.23
C SER A 72 -0.46 6.47 8.75
N GLU A 73 -0.24 5.66 7.72
CA GLU A 73 -1.21 4.73 7.12
C GLU A 73 -2.54 5.40 6.66
N SER A 74 -2.53 6.72 6.45
CA SER A 74 -3.73 7.51 6.10
C SER A 74 -4.38 7.05 4.79
N VAL A 75 -3.56 6.66 3.80
CA VAL A 75 -4.05 6.15 2.51
C VAL A 75 -4.69 4.77 2.69
N SER A 76 -4.07 3.91 3.51
CA SER A 76 -4.60 2.58 3.85
C SER A 76 -5.97 2.70 4.54
N GLU A 77 -6.10 3.58 5.52
CA GLU A 77 -7.36 3.86 6.20
C GLU A 77 -8.40 4.39 5.22
N TYR A 78 -8.04 5.35 4.37
CA TYR A 78 -8.95 5.92 3.37
C TYR A 78 -9.48 4.86 2.38
N ILE A 79 -8.63 3.96 1.91
CA ILE A 79 -9.04 2.81 1.07
C ILE A 79 -10.03 1.94 1.82
N GLN A 80 -9.77 1.63 3.10
CA GLN A 80 -10.65 0.79 3.91
C GLN A 80 -12.03 1.41 4.10
N GLU A 81 -12.11 2.71 4.29
CA GLU A 81 -13.36 3.40 4.59
C GLU A 81 -14.19 3.71 3.34
N ASN A 82 -13.54 4.07 2.23
CA ASN A 82 -14.20 4.71 1.08
C ASN A 82 -14.24 3.86 -0.19
N SER A 83 -13.42 2.81 -0.33
CA SER A 83 -13.47 1.99 -1.53
C SER A 83 -14.73 1.11 -1.60
N SER A 84 -15.35 1.06 -2.77
CA SER A 84 -16.40 0.08 -3.05
C SER A 84 -15.83 -1.35 -3.09
N PRO A 85 -16.65 -2.40 -2.92
CA PRO A 85 -16.18 -3.79 -3.02
C PRO A 85 -15.45 -4.09 -4.33
N LYS A 86 -15.92 -3.55 -5.46
CA LYS A 86 -15.31 -3.73 -6.78
C LYS A 86 -13.93 -3.07 -6.86
N GLN A 87 -13.80 -1.83 -6.38
CA GLN A 87 -12.53 -1.11 -6.32
C GLN A 87 -11.53 -1.84 -5.43
N LEU A 88 -11.97 -2.28 -4.26
CA LEU A 88 -11.14 -3.03 -3.33
C LEU A 88 -10.59 -4.32 -3.95
N GLU A 89 -11.42 -5.09 -4.67
CA GLU A 89 -10.97 -6.28 -5.38
C GLU A 89 -9.88 -5.95 -6.42
N GLN A 90 -10.02 -4.85 -7.16
CA GLN A 90 -9.03 -4.40 -8.14
C GLN A 90 -7.73 -3.98 -7.46
N ILE A 91 -7.82 -3.16 -6.40
CA ILE A 91 -6.66 -2.69 -5.63
C ILE A 91 -5.88 -3.88 -5.04
N VAL A 92 -6.58 -4.83 -4.42
CA VAL A 92 -5.94 -6.00 -3.81
C VAL A 92 -5.30 -6.89 -4.88
N LYS A 93 -6.00 -7.17 -5.99
CA LYS A 93 -5.49 -8.01 -7.08
C LYS A 93 -4.19 -7.48 -7.68
N ILE A 94 -4.09 -6.17 -7.89
CA ILE A 94 -2.88 -5.52 -8.42
C ILE A 94 -1.83 -5.37 -7.32
N GLY A 95 -2.28 -5.03 -6.12
CA GLY A 95 -1.40 -4.65 -5.03
C GLY A 95 -0.59 -5.78 -4.42
N ILE A 96 -1.07 -7.02 -4.44
CA ILE A 96 -0.30 -8.17 -3.92
C ILE A 96 0.99 -8.46 -4.72
N GLU A 97 1.08 -7.96 -5.95
CA GLU A 97 2.26 -8.06 -6.81
C GLU A 97 2.96 -6.69 -6.98
N HIS A 98 2.54 -5.67 -6.23
CA HIS A 98 3.13 -4.33 -6.35
C HIS A 98 4.60 -4.34 -5.89
N MET A 99 5.47 -3.57 -6.58
CA MET A 99 6.89 -3.55 -6.28
C MET A 99 7.22 -3.10 -4.86
N GLN A 100 6.46 -2.14 -4.31
CA GLN A 100 6.73 -1.58 -2.98
C GLN A 100 6.25 -2.52 -1.88
N PHE A 101 7.18 -3.05 -1.06
CA PHE A 101 6.83 -3.95 0.05
C PHE A 101 5.98 -3.25 1.12
N ASN A 102 6.17 -1.94 1.32
CA ASN A 102 5.36 -1.15 2.24
C ASN A 102 3.89 -1.06 1.82
N ALA A 103 3.57 -1.15 0.53
CA ALA A 103 2.19 -1.30 0.08
C ALA A 103 1.67 -2.72 0.35
N ARG A 104 2.46 -3.76 0.05
CA ARG A 104 2.03 -5.15 0.20
C ARG A 104 1.72 -5.53 1.65
N TRP A 105 2.52 -5.09 2.63
CA TRP A 105 2.20 -5.42 4.02
C TRP A 105 0.94 -4.71 4.52
N GLN A 106 0.70 -3.45 4.12
CA GLN A 106 -0.52 -2.72 4.46
C GLN A 106 -1.77 -3.39 3.85
N LEU A 107 -1.65 -3.96 2.66
CA LEU A 107 -2.73 -4.75 2.06
C LEU A 107 -3.14 -5.95 2.90
N SER A 108 -2.24 -6.57 3.67
CA SER A 108 -2.59 -7.66 4.58
C SER A 108 -3.63 -7.20 5.61
N GLU A 109 -3.49 -5.99 6.14
CA GLU A 109 -4.42 -5.40 7.10
C GLU A 109 -5.76 -5.03 6.43
N ILE A 110 -5.71 -4.41 5.25
CA ILE A 110 -6.91 -4.09 4.47
C ILE A 110 -7.70 -5.37 4.16
N ILE A 111 -7.02 -6.42 3.69
CA ILE A 111 -7.64 -7.70 3.33
C ILE A 111 -8.35 -8.34 4.53
N ILE A 112 -7.72 -8.36 5.71
CA ILE A 112 -8.33 -8.98 6.89
C ILE A 112 -9.50 -8.17 7.43
N ASN A 113 -9.45 -6.85 7.33
CA ASN A 113 -10.48 -5.97 7.85
C ASN A 113 -11.71 -5.92 6.94
N ARG A 114 -11.51 -5.87 5.62
CA ARG A 114 -12.57 -5.69 4.62
C ARG A 114 -13.03 -7.01 3.97
N LYS A 115 -12.23 -8.07 4.02
CA LYS A 115 -12.52 -9.41 3.49
C LYS A 115 -13.09 -9.39 2.06
N PRO A 116 -12.36 -8.85 1.07
CA PRO A 116 -12.79 -8.88 -0.31
C PRO A 116 -12.98 -10.33 -0.79
N LYS A 117 -13.72 -10.54 -1.87
CA LYS A 117 -13.92 -11.88 -2.43
C LYS A 117 -12.57 -12.55 -2.70
N GLY A 118 -12.42 -13.77 -2.22
CA GLY A 118 -11.15 -14.50 -2.34
C GLY A 118 -10.05 -14.07 -1.36
N TYR A 119 -10.38 -13.36 -0.29
CA TYR A 119 -9.43 -12.79 0.66
C TYR A 119 -8.41 -13.80 1.23
N PHE A 120 -8.81 -15.08 1.42
CA PHE A 120 -7.88 -16.12 1.86
C PHE A 120 -6.78 -16.39 0.85
N PHE A 121 -7.10 -16.40 -0.44
CA PHE A 121 -6.12 -16.58 -1.51
C PHE A 121 -5.09 -15.44 -1.51
N TYR A 122 -5.55 -14.21 -1.43
CA TYR A 122 -4.66 -13.04 -1.41
C TYR A 122 -3.78 -13.01 -0.16
N LEU A 123 -4.35 -13.31 0.99
CA LEU A 123 -3.60 -13.34 2.25
C LEU A 123 -2.58 -14.48 2.26
N ASP A 124 -2.93 -15.66 1.73
CA ASP A 124 -1.99 -16.79 1.57
C ASP A 124 -0.82 -16.43 0.65
N ARG A 125 -1.08 -15.75 -0.47
CA ARG A 125 -0.01 -15.24 -1.35
C ARG A 125 0.95 -14.32 -0.59
N LEU A 126 0.45 -13.38 0.19
CA LEU A 126 1.28 -12.48 1.00
C LEU A 126 2.00 -13.21 2.15
N CYS A 127 1.47 -14.31 2.68
CA CYS A 127 2.19 -15.16 3.64
C CYS A 127 3.45 -15.80 3.05
N HIS A 128 3.51 -15.93 1.72
CA HIS A 128 4.64 -16.47 0.96
C HIS A 128 5.41 -15.39 0.18
N ASP A 129 5.23 -14.12 0.55
CA ASP A 129 5.96 -13.00 -0.06
C ASP A 129 7.46 -13.12 0.17
N ASP A 130 8.24 -12.78 -0.84
CA ASP A 130 9.72 -12.83 -0.78
C ASP A 130 10.29 -11.85 0.24
N HIS A 131 9.56 -10.75 0.54
CA HIS A 131 9.98 -9.80 1.54
C HIS A 131 9.59 -10.27 2.94
N PRO A 132 10.54 -10.51 3.86
CA PRO A 132 10.28 -11.14 5.16
C PRO A 132 9.30 -10.35 6.04
N TYR A 133 9.31 -9.03 5.96
CA TYR A 133 8.36 -8.19 6.71
C TYR A 133 6.92 -8.38 6.22
N VAL A 134 6.68 -8.41 4.90
CA VAL A 134 5.36 -8.66 4.31
C VAL A 134 4.85 -10.04 4.73
N SER A 135 5.67 -11.08 4.56
CA SER A 135 5.34 -12.44 4.95
C SER A 135 4.99 -12.55 6.45
N SER A 136 5.76 -11.91 7.31
CA SER A 136 5.51 -11.90 8.75
C SER A 136 4.18 -11.22 9.10
N ARG A 137 3.90 -10.05 8.54
CA ARG A 137 2.65 -9.29 8.75
C ARG A 137 1.43 -10.09 8.26
N ALA A 138 1.51 -10.69 7.09
CA ALA A 138 0.44 -11.50 6.52
C ALA A 138 0.15 -12.76 7.38
N LYS A 139 1.18 -13.43 7.90
CA LYS A 139 1.02 -14.57 8.82
C LYS A 139 0.30 -14.16 10.09
N SER A 140 0.67 -13.03 10.69
CA SER A 140 -0.03 -12.48 11.87
C SER A 140 -1.50 -12.18 11.56
N CYS A 141 -1.80 -11.65 10.38
CA CYS A 141 -3.17 -11.45 9.93
C CYS A 141 -3.94 -12.78 9.77
N MET A 142 -3.30 -13.80 9.21
CA MET A 142 -3.89 -15.13 9.05
C MET A 142 -4.22 -15.80 10.40
N GLU A 143 -3.35 -15.65 11.38
CA GLU A 143 -3.57 -16.15 12.74
C GLU A 143 -4.78 -15.47 13.41
N ARG A 144 -4.96 -14.16 13.22
CA ARG A 144 -6.14 -13.43 13.72
C ARG A 144 -7.45 -13.95 13.12
N VAL A 145 -7.43 -14.40 11.87
CA VAL A 145 -8.61 -15.05 11.25
C VAL A 145 -8.92 -16.38 11.92
N ARG A 146 -7.92 -17.24 12.07
CA ARG A 146 -8.08 -18.59 12.64
C ARG A 146 -8.59 -18.53 14.09
N ASN A 147 -8.08 -17.60 14.89
CA ASN A 147 -8.48 -17.45 16.29
C ASN A 147 -9.91 -16.90 16.48
N LYS A 148 -10.47 -16.20 15.47
CA LYS A 148 -11.87 -15.72 15.52
C LYS A 148 -12.88 -16.76 15.07
N THR A 149 -12.42 -17.87 14.49
CA THR A 149 -13.29 -18.94 13.96
C THR A 149 -13.42 -20.13 14.95
N ASN A 150 -12.65 -20.12 16.02
CA ASN A 150 -12.73 -21.03 17.17
C ASN A 150 -13.46 -20.38 18.35
#